data_5b4a47dcf677125e126a040219755462
#
_entry.id   5b4a47dcf677125e126a040219755462
#
_cell.length_a   1.000
_cell.length_b   1.000
_cell.length_c   1.000
_cell.angle_alpha   90.00
_cell.angle_beta   90.00
_cell.angle_gamma   90.00
#
_symmetry.space_group_name_H-M   'P 1'
#
loop_
_entity.id
_entity.type
_entity.pdbx_description
1 polymer ?
#
loop_
_entity_poly.entity_id
_entity_poly.type
_entity_poly.pdbx_seq_one_letter_code
_entity_poly.pdbx_strand_id
1 'polypeptide(L)'
;MQTATPRLTRRQLLRSAGAGVAGLSVMGAVGELVAGALAAPRNTSPPALPRWRSRPDLRIPALTVTDRSEGVSADLIFIAPYNAPNGQAGAVIVDNDGDPVWENPLAGKVTTNFRVQSYRGSPVLTWWEGVIELGHGVGEYVIADSSYRTIRRVQAANGLRGDLHEFVITPRDTALLTSYVVKKADLSAVGGPRNGTIQDAIFQEIDLADGKVLLEWHSLNHVPLEQSYAPVGADWDFFHINSVDLDGDGNLLVSSRSMHTIYKLDSAGTILWRLGGKASDFSMGPGSSFAWQHDARRQPDGTLSVFDNGATPAVEKLSRGLILEVDEQAMTATLLRQYTHRRILAGSQGSVQLLPNGNVFLGWGEVPRVSEFHHSGQLVFDALLGKDYQSYRAFRLPW
;
A
#
# COMPACT_ATOMS: atom_id res chain seq x y z
N MET A 1 21.39 40.34 16.82
CA MET A 1 21.72 40.12 15.41
C MET A 1 22.11 38.66 15.24
N GLN A 2 21.18 37.82 14.87
CA GLN A 2 21.43 36.38 14.57
C GLN A 2 21.51 36.29 13.04
N THR A 3 22.66 35.90 12.54
CA THR A 3 22.91 35.67 11.10
C THR A 3 22.30 34.33 10.70
N ALA A 4 21.32 34.38 9.83
CA ALA A 4 20.69 33.19 9.22
C ALA A 4 21.66 32.54 8.20
N THR A 5 21.91 31.24 8.36
CA THR A 5 22.69 30.44 7.41
C THR A 5 21.82 30.16 6.17
N PRO A 6 22.30 30.38 4.94
CA PRO A 6 21.50 30.14 3.74
C PRO A 6 21.30 28.63 3.50
N ARG A 7 20.06 28.24 3.27
CA ARG A 7 19.66 26.88 2.85
C ARG A 7 19.97 26.72 1.36
N LEU A 8 20.70 25.66 1.01
CA LEU A 8 20.94 25.24 -0.37
C LEU A 8 19.66 24.76 -1.04
N THR A 9 19.40 25.19 -2.26
CA THR A 9 18.25 24.76 -3.06
C THR A 9 18.54 23.41 -3.74
N ARG A 10 17.49 22.66 -4.06
CA ARG A 10 17.51 21.34 -4.74
C ARG A 10 18.45 21.27 -5.97
N ARG A 11 18.61 22.38 -6.70
CA ARG A 11 19.51 22.49 -7.88
C ARG A 11 21.00 22.55 -7.51
N GLN A 12 21.37 22.92 -6.30
CA GLN A 12 22.75 23.01 -5.84
C GLN A 12 23.29 21.69 -5.32
N LEU A 13 22.41 20.82 -4.76
CA LEU A 13 22.77 19.47 -4.34
C LEU A 13 23.08 18.53 -5.52
N LEU A 14 22.42 18.73 -6.68
CA LEU A 14 22.60 17.88 -7.87
C LEU A 14 23.84 18.23 -8.70
N ARG A 15 24.57 19.33 -8.41
CA ARG A 15 25.76 19.76 -9.17
C ARG A 15 27.10 19.34 -8.57
N SER A 16 27.13 18.74 -7.39
CA SER A 16 28.38 18.34 -6.71
C SER A 16 28.79 16.87 -6.94
N ALA A 17 28.06 16.10 -7.72
CA ALA A 17 28.35 14.70 -7.98
C ALA A 17 28.93 14.39 -9.39
N GLY A 18 29.51 15.35 -10.07
CA GLY A 18 30.03 15.15 -11.41
C GLY A 18 31.31 15.90 -11.70
N ALA A 19 32.47 15.36 -11.34
CA ALA A 19 33.76 15.73 -11.99
C ALA A 19 34.87 14.70 -11.67
N GLY A 20 35.34 14.05 -12.73
CA GLY A 20 36.74 13.57 -12.86
C GLY A 20 36.97 12.10 -12.71
N VAL A 21 37.31 11.39 -13.78
CA VAL A 21 38.68 11.21 -14.30
C VAL A 21 38.63 10.58 -15.69
N ALA A 22 39.35 11.20 -16.62
CA ALA A 22 39.63 10.68 -17.95
C ALA A 22 41.00 9.98 -17.97
N GLY A 23 41.10 8.92 -18.80
CA GLY A 23 42.34 8.60 -19.53
C GLY A 23 43.12 7.40 -19.08
N LEU A 24 43.23 6.33 -19.85
CA LEU A 24 44.27 6.00 -20.80
C LEU A 24 44.17 4.52 -21.25
N SER A 25 44.12 4.34 -22.57
CA SER A 25 44.21 3.07 -23.26
C SER A 25 45.64 2.58 -23.34
N VAL A 26 45.90 1.24 -23.16
CA VAL A 26 46.99 0.54 -23.82
C VAL A 26 46.56 -0.87 -24.18
N MET A 27 46.72 -1.22 -25.45
CA MET A 27 46.57 -2.56 -26.02
C MET A 27 47.69 -3.49 -25.59
N GLY A 28 47.39 -4.79 -25.44
CA GLY A 28 48.38 -5.85 -25.37
C GLY A 28 47.71 -7.21 -25.31
N ALA A 29 48.02 -8.05 -26.28
CA ALA A 29 47.36 -9.30 -26.61
C ALA A 29 47.93 -10.57 -25.91
N VAL A 30 47.08 -11.62 -25.90
CA VAL A 30 47.34 -13.07 -25.94
C VAL A 30 47.81 -13.80 -24.67
N GLY A 31 47.05 -14.84 -24.29
CA GLY A 31 47.50 -15.93 -23.46
C GLY A 31 46.42 -16.65 -22.68
N GLU A 32 45.87 -17.73 -23.25
CA GLU A 32 45.02 -18.70 -22.52
C GLU A 32 45.73 -19.28 -21.31
N LEU A 33 45.04 -19.39 -20.19
CA LEU A 33 45.22 -20.45 -19.21
C LEU A 33 43.97 -20.61 -18.34
N VAL A 34 43.30 -21.72 -18.53
CA VAL A 34 42.21 -22.22 -17.70
C VAL A 34 42.77 -22.61 -16.34
N ALA A 35 42.35 -21.89 -15.28
CA ALA A 35 42.49 -22.36 -13.92
C ALA A 35 41.19 -22.05 -13.15
N GLY A 36 40.44 -23.11 -12.85
CA GLY A 36 39.26 -23.04 -12.03
C GLY A 36 39.61 -22.58 -10.62
N ALA A 37 39.22 -21.36 -10.29
CA ALA A 37 39.26 -20.87 -8.93
C ALA A 37 37.88 -21.12 -8.27
N LEU A 38 37.89 -22.06 -7.32
CA LEU A 38 36.80 -22.24 -6.35
C LEU A 38 36.58 -20.90 -5.61
N ALA A 39 35.45 -20.27 -5.85
CA ALA A 39 35.07 -19.06 -5.16
C ALA A 39 34.88 -19.36 -3.67
N ALA A 40 35.70 -18.76 -2.82
CA ALA A 40 35.52 -18.77 -1.37
C ALA A 40 34.15 -18.21 -1.00
N PRO A 41 33.49 -18.71 0.06
CA PRO A 41 32.20 -18.19 0.50
C PRO A 41 32.38 -16.72 0.89
N ARG A 42 31.69 -15.83 0.17
CA ARG A 42 31.58 -14.42 0.56
C ARG A 42 30.87 -14.36 1.89
N ASN A 43 31.61 -13.98 2.92
CA ASN A 43 31.07 -13.67 4.24
C ASN A 43 30.25 -12.39 4.10
N THR A 44 28.96 -12.50 3.75
CA THR A 44 28.04 -11.37 3.65
C THR A 44 27.49 -11.07 5.02
N SER A 45 28.24 -10.35 5.85
CA SER A 45 27.62 -9.58 6.91
C SER A 45 26.58 -8.66 6.27
N PRO A 46 25.35 -8.52 6.85
CA PRO A 46 24.40 -7.58 6.31
C PRO A 46 25.06 -6.19 6.24
N PRO A 47 24.85 -5.43 5.16
CA PRO A 47 25.44 -4.10 5.02
C PRO A 47 25.02 -3.25 6.21
N ALA A 48 25.99 -2.58 6.85
CA ALA A 48 25.71 -1.65 7.92
C ALA A 48 24.81 -0.55 7.36
N LEU A 49 23.70 -0.26 8.06
CA LEU A 49 22.80 0.84 7.68
C LEU A 49 23.62 2.13 7.50
N PRO A 50 23.39 2.91 6.43
CA PRO A 50 24.12 4.15 6.20
C PRO A 50 23.91 5.10 7.39
N ARG A 51 25.00 5.71 7.86
CA ARG A 51 24.97 6.74 8.90
C ARG A 51 25.02 8.10 8.25
N TRP A 52 23.94 8.86 8.38
CA TRP A 52 23.85 10.22 7.86
C TRP A 52 24.71 11.18 8.71
N ARG A 53 25.57 11.96 8.07
CA ARG A 53 26.48 12.86 8.80
C ARG A 53 25.73 13.93 9.59
N SER A 54 24.57 14.39 9.10
CA SER A 54 23.72 15.39 9.75
C SER A 54 22.80 14.83 10.84
N ARG A 55 22.48 13.53 10.75
CA ARG A 55 21.57 12.86 11.69
C ARG A 55 22.07 11.42 11.99
N PRO A 56 23.21 11.32 12.72
CA PRO A 56 23.83 10.01 13.00
C PRO A 56 23.00 9.14 13.98
N ASP A 57 22.00 9.74 14.61
CA ASP A 57 21.02 9.10 15.47
C ASP A 57 19.99 8.27 14.68
N LEU A 58 19.79 8.56 13.39
CA LEU A 58 18.80 7.89 12.57
C LEU A 58 19.28 6.53 12.08
N ARG A 59 18.35 5.58 12.09
CA ARG A 59 18.49 4.21 11.58
C ARG A 59 17.37 3.95 10.59
N ILE A 60 17.45 4.63 9.44
CA ILE A 60 16.42 4.57 8.41
C ILE A 60 16.53 3.23 7.69
N PRO A 61 15.42 2.49 7.54
CA PRO A 61 15.41 1.31 6.69
C PRO A 61 15.58 1.73 5.23
N ALA A 62 16.73 1.40 4.65
CA ALA A 62 16.96 1.55 3.22
C ALA A 62 16.41 0.32 2.47
N LEU A 63 16.04 0.50 1.21
CA LEU A 63 15.74 -0.60 0.32
C LEU A 63 17.05 -1.19 -0.24
N THR A 64 17.17 -2.51 -0.16
CA THR A 64 18.26 -3.22 -0.86
C THR A 64 17.78 -3.59 -2.26
N VAL A 65 18.23 -2.87 -3.28
CA VAL A 65 17.89 -3.15 -4.68
C VAL A 65 18.53 -4.46 -5.09
N THR A 66 17.72 -5.43 -5.51
CA THR A 66 18.16 -6.78 -5.92
C THR A 66 18.08 -6.99 -7.42
N ASP A 67 17.28 -6.19 -8.13
CA ASP A 67 17.18 -6.17 -9.58
C ASP A 67 16.81 -4.77 -10.06
N ARG A 68 17.45 -4.33 -11.16
CA ARG A 68 17.14 -3.08 -11.83
C ARG A 68 17.57 -3.15 -13.29
N SER A 69 16.65 -2.96 -14.19
CA SER A 69 16.89 -2.93 -15.63
C SER A 69 16.42 -1.63 -16.27
N GLU A 70 16.61 -1.49 -17.56
CA GLU A 70 16.07 -0.36 -18.31
C GLU A 70 14.55 -0.32 -18.26
N GLY A 71 13.97 0.88 -18.36
CA GLY A 71 12.53 1.10 -18.36
C GLY A 71 11.87 1.20 -16.99
N VAL A 72 12.65 1.14 -15.90
CA VAL A 72 12.13 1.41 -14.55
C VAL A 72 11.64 2.88 -14.45
N SER A 73 10.56 3.11 -13.71
CA SER A 73 10.06 4.47 -13.45
C SER A 73 11.11 5.33 -12.74
N ALA A 74 11.20 6.60 -13.13
CA ALA A 74 12.06 7.57 -12.46
C ALA A 74 11.44 8.14 -11.17
N ASP A 75 10.17 7.83 -10.90
CA ASP A 75 9.47 8.30 -9.72
C ASP A 75 10.04 7.70 -8.43
N LEU A 76 9.90 8.45 -7.34
CA LEU A 76 10.34 8.04 -6.02
C LEU A 76 9.43 6.96 -5.43
N ILE A 77 9.96 6.15 -4.54
CA ILE A 77 9.24 5.08 -3.84
C ILE A 77 8.82 5.59 -2.46
N PHE A 78 7.54 5.47 -2.15
CA PHE A 78 6.91 5.84 -0.89
C PHE A 78 6.59 4.58 -0.11
N ILE A 79 7.17 4.42 1.06
CA ILE A 79 6.95 3.31 1.99
C ILE A 79 6.76 3.83 3.40
N ALA A 80 6.10 3.06 4.23
CA ALA A 80 5.97 3.34 5.66
C ALA A 80 6.38 2.10 6.46
N PRO A 81 7.69 1.86 6.66
CA PRO A 81 8.19 0.73 7.40
C PRO A 81 7.73 0.74 8.86
N TYR A 82 7.27 -0.39 9.36
CA TYR A 82 6.94 -0.61 10.76
C TYR A 82 7.40 -2.01 11.23
N ASN A 83 7.17 -2.39 12.48
CA ASN A 83 7.80 -3.53 13.13
C ASN A 83 9.33 -3.42 13.20
N ALA A 84 9.84 -2.20 13.26
CA ALA A 84 11.27 -1.92 13.24
C ALA A 84 11.99 -2.52 14.44
N PRO A 85 13.06 -3.32 14.25
CA PRO A 85 13.79 -3.95 15.35
C PRO A 85 14.47 -2.94 16.30
N ASN A 86 14.75 -1.74 15.81
CA ASN A 86 15.38 -0.65 16.56
C ASN A 86 14.42 0.48 16.95
N GLY A 87 13.11 0.28 16.74
CA GLY A 87 12.06 1.25 17.06
C GLY A 87 12.00 2.48 16.12
N GLN A 88 12.79 2.53 15.05
CA GLN A 88 12.73 3.59 14.05
C GLN A 88 11.85 3.15 12.87
N ALA A 89 10.56 3.40 13.00
CA ALA A 89 9.56 3.22 11.96
C ALA A 89 9.04 4.61 11.53
N GLY A 90 8.33 4.67 10.42
CA GLY A 90 7.71 5.91 9.94
C GLY A 90 7.66 5.99 8.42
N ALA A 91 7.23 7.14 7.92
CA ALA A 91 7.16 7.40 6.48
C ALA A 91 8.56 7.64 5.89
N VAL A 92 8.86 6.99 4.76
CA VAL A 92 10.16 7.12 4.07
C VAL A 92 9.94 7.27 2.57
N ILE A 93 10.63 8.23 1.96
CA ILE A 93 10.76 8.35 0.50
C ILE A 93 12.16 7.85 0.14
N VAL A 94 12.24 6.93 -0.82
CA VAL A 94 13.50 6.38 -1.33
C VAL A 94 13.62 6.56 -2.84
N ASP A 95 14.84 6.65 -3.33
CA ASP A 95 15.14 6.68 -4.75
C ASP A 95 15.33 5.28 -5.35
N ASN A 96 15.71 5.22 -6.63
CA ASN A 96 15.93 3.98 -7.35
C ASN A 96 17.23 3.24 -6.97
N ASP A 97 18.12 3.87 -6.21
CA ASP A 97 19.30 3.22 -5.66
C ASP A 97 18.98 2.59 -4.27
N GLY A 98 17.77 2.85 -3.77
CA GLY A 98 17.29 2.38 -2.47
C GLY A 98 17.67 3.32 -1.33
N ASP A 99 18.25 4.48 -1.67
CA ASP A 99 18.69 5.44 -0.68
C ASP A 99 17.53 6.35 -0.22
N PRO A 100 17.41 6.60 1.09
CA PRO A 100 16.40 7.49 1.63
C PRO A 100 16.63 8.95 1.18
N VAL A 101 15.58 9.54 0.61
CA VAL A 101 15.52 10.95 0.20
C VAL A 101 14.90 11.81 1.31
N TRP A 102 13.93 11.26 2.02
CA TRP A 102 13.25 11.92 3.14
C TRP A 102 12.66 10.87 4.09
N GLU A 103 12.53 11.25 5.35
CA GLU A 103 11.92 10.40 6.36
C GLU A 103 11.17 11.21 7.43
N ASN A 104 10.20 10.57 8.06
CA ASN A 104 9.49 11.05 9.24
C ASN A 104 9.39 9.94 10.27
N PRO A 105 10.42 9.73 11.11
CA PRO A 105 10.40 8.67 12.11
C PRO A 105 9.39 9.00 13.22
N LEU A 106 8.59 8.00 13.58
CA LEU A 106 7.60 8.09 14.64
C LEU A 106 7.90 7.09 15.76
N ALA A 107 8.22 7.59 16.93
CA ALA A 107 8.42 6.73 18.10
C ALA A 107 7.08 6.30 18.70
N GLY A 108 6.93 4.98 18.94
CA GLY A 108 5.77 4.42 19.64
C GLY A 108 4.47 4.41 18.84
N LYS A 109 4.52 4.77 17.56
CA LYS A 109 3.38 4.71 16.62
C LYS A 109 3.76 3.95 15.36
N VAL A 110 2.75 3.47 14.65
CA VAL A 110 2.84 2.91 13.30
C VAL A 110 2.36 3.95 12.31
N THR A 111 2.97 3.96 11.13
CA THR A 111 2.55 4.76 9.97
C THR A 111 2.13 3.82 8.86
N THR A 112 1.02 4.14 8.18
CA THR A 112 0.56 3.41 6.99
C THR A 112 0.06 4.36 5.91
N ASN A 113 -0.18 3.84 4.70
CA ASN A 113 -0.76 4.58 3.57
C ASN A 113 -0.02 5.88 3.22
N PHE A 114 1.31 5.88 3.35
CA PHE A 114 2.12 7.04 3.01
C PHE A 114 2.19 7.23 1.50
N ARG A 115 1.64 8.36 1.02
CA ARG A 115 1.59 8.67 -0.42
C ARG A 115 1.41 10.16 -0.71
N VAL A 116 1.58 10.54 -1.97
CA VAL A 116 1.17 11.85 -2.49
C VAL A 116 -0.31 11.80 -2.86
N GLN A 117 -1.06 12.81 -2.47
CA GLN A 117 -2.43 13.05 -2.91
C GLN A 117 -2.61 14.51 -3.32
N SER A 118 -3.76 14.90 -3.85
CA SER A 118 -4.12 16.28 -4.13
C SER A 118 -5.05 16.82 -3.05
N TYR A 119 -4.77 17.99 -2.53
CA TYR A 119 -5.67 18.70 -1.61
C TYR A 119 -5.71 20.18 -2.00
N ARG A 120 -6.92 20.69 -2.28
CA ARG A 120 -7.13 22.05 -2.79
C ARG A 120 -6.28 22.38 -4.01
N GLY A 121 -6.19 21.40 -4.93
CA GLY A 121 -5.43 21.54 -6.18
C GLY A 121 -3.91 21.52 -6.02
N SER A 122 -3.37 21.27 -4.83
CA SER A 122 -1.94 21.17 -4.56
C SER A 122 -1.54 19.76 -4.16
N PRO A 123 -0.34 19.28 -4.57
CA PRO A 123 0.18 18.00 -4.10
C PRO A 123 0.52 18.09 -2.61
N VAL A 124 0.12 17.07 -1.87
CA VAL A 124 0.37 16.93 -0.44
C VAL A 124 0.85 15.52 -0.11
N LEU A 125 1.59 15.38 0.97
CA LEU A 125 1.89 14.08 1.56
C LEU A 125 0.78 13.72 2.55
N THR A 126 0.34 12.47 2.52
CA THR A 126 -0.64 11.95 3.47
C THR A 126 -0.21 10.62 4.04
N TRP A 127 -0.56 10.38 5.30
CA TRP A 127 -0.37 9.10 5.98
C TRP A 127 -1.31 8.97 7.16
N TRP A 128 -1.56 7.74 7.59
CA TRP A 128 -2.14 7.45 8.89
C TRP A 128 -1.04 7.23 9.93
N GLU A 129 -1.27 7.65 11.17
CA GLU A 129 -0.40 7.36 12.33
C GLU A 129 -1.21 7.00 13.56
N GLY A 130 -0.79 5.94 14.25
CA GLY A 130 -1.50 5.47 15.44
C GLY A 130 -0.91 4.19 16.03
N VAL A 131 -1.74 3.46 16.75
CA VAL A 131 -1.41 2.13 17.28
C VAL A 131 -2.31 1.07 16.63
N ILE A 132 -1.82 -0.17 16.56
CA ILE A 132 -2.58 -1.29 16.00
C ILE A 132 -3.14 -2.11 17.16
N GLU A 133 -4.46 -2.31 17.15
CA GLU A 133 -5.19 -3.11 18.12
C GLU A 133 -6.06 -4.13 17.38
N LEU A 134 -5.95 -5.41 17.68
CA LEU A 134 -6.72 -6.48 17.03
C LEU A 134 -6.65 -6.48 15.48
N GLY A 135 -5.52 -6.06 14.91
CA GLY A 135 -5.33 -5.96 13.46
C GLY A 135 -5.86 -4.67 12.82
N HIS A 136 -6.44 -3.75 13.60
CA HIS A 136 -7.01 -2.49 13.16
C HIS A 136 -6.29 -1.30 13.77
N GLY A 137 -6.41 -0.14 13.13
CA GLY A 137 -5.79 1.11 13.57
C GLY A 137 -6.64 1.88 14.58
N VAL A 138 -5.96 2.47 15.56
CA VAL A 138 -6.52 3.50 16.43
C VAL A 138 -5.62 4.72 16.32
N GLY A 139 -6.03 5.70 15.49
CA GLY A 139 -5.14 6.82 15.17
C GLY A 139 -5.85 7.95 14.41
N GLU A 140 -5.03 8.69 13.67
CA GLU A 140 -5.43 9.85 12.89
C GLU A 140 -4.68 9.92 11.56
N TYR A 141 -5.18 10.74 10.64
CA TYR A 141 -4.57 10.96 9.34
C TYR A 141 -3.88 12.32 9.31
N VAL A 142 -2.75 12.38 8.65
CA VAL A 142 -1.93 13.59 8.52
C VAL A 142 -1.90 14.03 7.07
N ILE A 143 -2.03 15.34 6.85
CA ILE A 143 -1.80 16.01 5.58
C ILE A 143 -0.65 16.98 5.77
N ALA A 144 0.40 16.86 4.96
CA ALA A 144 1.57 17.73 4.99
C ALA A 144 1.81 18.38 3.62
N ASP A 145 2.28 19.64 3.63
CA ASP A 145 2.59 20.40 2.43
C ASP A 145 3.94 19.97 1.78
N SER A 146 4.25 20.55 0.62
CA SER A 146 5.52 20.31 -0.09
C SER A 146 6.77 20.80 0.67
N SER A 147 6.62 21.48 1.79
CA SER A 147 7.69 21.83 2.73
C SER A 147 7.77 20.84 3.91
N TYR A 148 7.05 19.71 3.82
CA TYR A 148 6.95 18.66 4.85
C TYR A 148 6.34 19.14 6.17
N ARG A 149 5.59 20.24 6.18
CA ARG A 149 4.89 20.74 7.38
C ARG A 149 3.49 20.15 7.42
N THR A 150 3.10 19.60 8.57
CA THR A 150 1.72 19.22 8.80
C THR A 150 0.82 20.44 8.69
N ILE A 151 -0.10 20.41 7.72
CA ILE A 151 -1.10 21.46 7.52
C ILE A 151 -2.48 21.06 8.06
N ARG A 152 -2.71 19.75 8.25
CA ARG A 152 -3.95 19.25 8.82
C ARG A 152 -3.76 17.87 9.46
N ARG A 153 -4.52 17.64 10.55
CA ARG A 153 -4.79 16.33 11.14
C ARG A 153 -6.28 16.05 11.00
N VAL A 154 -6.60 14.85 10.54
CA VAL A 154 -7.98 14.42 10.27
C VAL A 154 -8.29 13.22 11.14
N GLN A 155 -9.45 13.24 11.79
CA GLN A 155 -9.95 12.15 12.59
C GLN A 155 -11.29 11.68 12.05
N ALA A 156 -11.64 10.43 12.33
CA ALA A 156 -13.00 9.96 12.10
C ALA A 156 -13.99 10.76 12.98
N ALA A 157 -15.17 10.99 12.48
CA ALA A 157 -16.21 11.74 13.17
C ALA A 157 -17.12 10.83 14.01
N ASN A 158 -18.14 11.42 14.66
CA ASN A 158 -19.17 10.71 15.42
C ASN A 158 -18.62 9.83 16.56
N GLY A 159 -17.47 10.23 17.16
CA GLY A 159 -16.82 9.47 18.23
C GLY A 159 -16.06 8.24 17.77
N LEU A 160 -15.93 8.02 16.47
CA LEU A 160 -15.13 6.94 15.88
C LEU A 160 -13.64 7.27 15.90
N ARG A 161 -12.80 6.25 15.73
CA ARG A 161 -11.34 6.37 15.66
C ARG A 161 -10.87 6.01 14.27
N GLY A 162 -9.98 6.85 13.70
CA GLY A 162 -9.41 6.61 12.37
C GLY A 162 -8.58 5.32 12.33
N ASP A 163 -8.88 4.47 11.35
CA ASP A 163 -8.22 3.18 11.16
C ASP A 163 -7.14 3.26 10.06
N LEU A 164 -6.21 2.33 10.13
CA LEU A 164 -4.99 2.29 9.30
C LEU A 164 -5.22 1.95 7.82
N HIS A 165 -6.38 1.36 7.47
CA HIS A 165 -6.56 0.69 6.19
C HIS A 165 -6.77 1.64 5.02
N GLU A 166 -7.46 2.78 5.20
CA GLU A 166 -7.69 3.70 4.09
C GLU A 166 -7.78 5.17 4.49
N PHE A 167 -7.18 6.02 3.65
CA PHE A 167 -7.37 7.46 3.65
C PHE A 167 -7.21 8.00 2.22
N VAL A 168 -8.30 8.38 1.58
CA VAL A 168 -8.32 8.95 0.23
C VAL A 168 -8.89 10.36 0.28
N ILE A 169 -8.15 11.33 -0.26
CA ILE A 169 -8.68 12.67 -0.54
C ILE A 169 -9.34 12.63 -1.92
N THR A 170 -10.64 12.93 -1.97
CA THR A 170 -11.40 12.96 -3.22
C THR A 170 -11.17 14.27 -3.99
N PRO A 171 -11.49 14.32 -5.29
CA PRO A 171 -11.44 15.58 -6.07
C PRO A 171 -12.36 16.69 -5.55
N ARG A 172 -13.26 16.37 -4.62
CA ARG A 172 -14.16 17.34 -3.95
C ARG A 172 -13.57 17.90 -2.66
N ASP A 173 -12.31 17.62 -2.35
CA ASP A 173 -11.67 17.91 -1.06
C ASP A 173 -12.43 17.32 0.15
N THR A 174 -13.08 16.15 -0.06
CA THR A 174 -13.58 15.29 1.01
C THR A 174 -12.57 14.18 1.28
N ALA A 175 -12.70 13.47 2.40
CA ALA A 175 -11.88 12.31 2.70
C ALA A 175 -12.72 11.06 2.91
N LEU A 176 -12.32 9.96 2.26
CA LEU A 176 -12.78 8.61 2.57
C LEU A 176 -11.82 8.01 3.57
N LEU A 177 -12.34 7.48 4.66
CA LEU A 177 -11.55 6.89 5.72
C LEU A 177 -12.28 5.72 6.39
N THR A 178 -11.52 4.82 7.03
CA THR A 178 -12.05 3.63 7.69
C THR A 178 -12.05 3.74 9.20
N SER A 179 -12.92 2.96 9.84
CA SER A 179 -13.03 2.83 11.29
C SER A 179 -13.61 1.45 11.65
N TYR A 180 -13.37 1.01 12.89
CA TYR A 180 -13.90 -0.25 13.41
C TYR A 180 -14.44 -0.09 14.81
N VAL A 181 -15.57 -0.78 15.09
CA VAL A 181 -16.18 -0.79 16.42
C VAL A 181 -16.60 -2.21 16.78
N VAL A 182 -16.15 -2.70 17.93
CA VAL A 182 -16.61 -3.99 18.47
C VAL A 182 -18.02 -3.84 19.02
N LYS A 183 -18.93 -4.69 18.56
CA LYS A 183 -20.35 -4.74 18.97
C LYS A 183 -20.73 -6.11 19.51
N LYS A 184 -21.73 -6.17 20.35
CA LYS A 184 -22.40 -7.43 20.74
C LYS A 184 -23.33 -7.87 19.62
N ALA A 185 -23.32 -9.17 19.29
CA ALA A 185 -24.17 -9.75 18.26
C ALA A 185 -24.55 -11.20 18.59
N ASP A 186 -25.74 -11.63 18.15
CA ASP A 186 -26.09 -13.05 18.10
C ASP A 186 -25.43 -13.68 16.87
N LEU A 187 -24.44 -14.52 17.11
CA LEU A 187 -23.70 -15.21 16.05
C LEU A 187 -24.18 -16.65 15.84
N SER A 188 -25.32 -17.07 16.44
CA SER A 188 -25.80 -18.46 16.39
C SER A 188 -26.11 -18.90 14.95
N ALA A 189 -26.56 -18.02 14.07
CA ALA A 189 -26.84 -18.32 12.66
C ALA A 189 -25.60 -18.76 11.87
N VAL A 190 -24.41 -18.37 12.34
CA VAL A 190 -23.11 -18.70 11.71
C VAL A 190 -22.28 -19.65 12.59
N GLY A 191 -22.89 -20.31 13.56
CA GLY A 191 -22.24 -21.29 14.43
C GLY A 191 -21.46 -20.69 15.61
N GLY A 192 -21.63 -19.41 15.87
CA GLY A 192 -21.00 -18.71 17.00
C GLY A 192 -21.92 -18.59 18.21
N PRO A 193 -21.45 -17.92 19.29
CA PRO A 193 -22.25 -17.72 20.50
C PRO A 193 -23.34 -16.66 20.31
N ARG A 194 -24.47 -16.80 21.01
CA ARG A 194 -25.57 -15.81 21.01
C ARG A 194 -25.17 -14.45 21.59
N ASN A 195 -24.20 -14.41 22.45
CA ASN A 195 -23.68 -13.18 23.05
C ASN A 195 -22.24 -12.90 22.59
N GLY A 196 -21.96 -13.18 21.32
CA GLY A 196 -20.67 -12.98 20.71
C GLY A 196 -20.28 -11.51 20.57
N THR A 197 -19.07 -11.29 20.12
CA THR A 197 -18.55 -9.99 19.73
C THR A 197 -18.13 -10.01 18.27
N ILE A 198 -18.42 -8.91 17.57
CA ILE A 198 -18.20 -8.76 16.14
C ILE A 198 -17.65 -7.34 15.87
N GLN A 199 -16.77 -7.24 14.91
CA GLN A 199 -16.27 -5.94 14.45
C GLN A 199 -17.18 -5.39 13.36
N ASP A 200 -17.81 -4.25 13.63
CA ASP A 200 -18.50 -3.47 12.61
C ASP A 200 -17.45 -2.66 11.85
N ALA A 201 -17.20 -3.04 10.61
CA ALA A 201 -16.31 -2.31 9.72
C ALA A 201 -17.08 -1.12 9.13
N ILE A 202 -16.52 0.08 9.28
CA ILE A 202 -17.17 1.34 8.97
C ILE A 202 -16.27 2.12 8.01
N PHE A 203 -16.86 2.83 7.05
CA PHE A 203 -16.17 3.92 6.40
C PHE A 203 -16.99 5.20 6.47
N GLN A 204 -16.30 6.34 6.45
CA GLN A 204 -16.92 7.66 6.37
C GLN A 204 -16.40 8.41 5.15
N GLU A 205 -17.27 9.21 4.53
CA GLU A 205 -16.88 10.35 3.72
C GLU A 205 -17.09 11.61 4.56
N ILE A 206 -16.02 12.37 4.76
CA ILE A 206 -16.08 13.62 5.54
C ILE A 206 -15.59 14.80 4.70
N ASP A 207 -16.22 15.95 4.88
CA ASP A 207 -15.75 17.21 4.31
C ASP A 207 -14.49 17.67 5.06
N LEU A 208 -13.40 17.86 4.31
CA LEU A 208 -12.14 18.32 4.90
C LEU A 208 -12.18 19.79 5.31
N ALA A 209 -13.13 20.60 4.89
CA ALA A 209 -13.21 22.01 5.32
C ALA A 209 -13.66 22.14 6.76
N ASP A 210 -14.72 21.45 7.16
CA ASP A 210 -15.39 21.61 8.45
C ASP A 210 -15.50 20.30 9.27
N GLY A 211 -15.15 19.14 8.69
CA GLY A 211 -15.24 17.84 9.35
C GLY A 211 -16.63 17.22 9.35
N LYS A 212 -17.57 17.77 8.56
CA LYS A 212 -18.94 17.25 8.45
C LYS A 212 -18.93 15.87 7.79
N VAL A 213 -19.66 14.93 8.40
CA VAL A 213 -19.93 13.61 7.81
C VAL A 213 -20.94 13.76 6.68
N LEU A 214 -20.53 13.33 5.48
CA LEU A 214 -21.38 13.28 4.28
C LEU A 214 -22.01 11.91 4.11
N LEU A 215 -21.25 10.85 4.44
CA LEU A 215 -21.71 9.46 4.44
C LEU A 215 -21.02 8.73 5.60
N GLU A 216 -21.78 7.90 6.32
CA GLU A 216 -21.26 6.89 7.27
C GLU A 216 -21.94 5.57 6.94
N TRP A 217 -21.13 4.58 6.60
CA TRP A 217 -21.59 3.26 6.19
C TRP A 217 -21.09 2.18 7.15
N HIS A 218 -21.99 1.30 7.55
CA HIS A 218 -21.75 0.23 8.50
C HIS A 218 -21.93 -1.14 7.85
N SER A 219 -20.92 -1.99 7.86
CA SER A 219 -20.99 -3.34 7.26
C SER A 219 -22.12 -4.19 7.83
N LEU A 220 -22.38 -4.11 9.13
CA LEU A 220 -23.44 -4.87 9.80
C LEU A 220 -24.86 -4.51 9.35
N ASN A 221 -25.06 -3.33 8.78
CA ASN A 221 -26.38 -2.91 8.29
C ASN A 221 -26.67 -3.38 6.85
N HIS A 222 -25.64 -3.85 6.13
CA HIS A 222 -25.74 -4.06 4.68
C HIS A 222 -25.35 -5.46 4.21
N VAL A 223 -24.50 -6.18 4.98
CA VAL A 223 -23.93 -7.44 4.51
C VAL A 223 -24.25 -8.59 5.45
N PRO A 224 -24.85 -9.68 4.93
CA PRO A 224 -25.15 -10.88 5.70
C PRO A 224 -23.88 -11.58 6.21
N LEU A 225 -23.94 -12.05 7.46
CA LEU A 225 -22.78 -12.65 8.15
C LEU A 225 -22.29 -13.95 7.49
N GLU A 226 -23.20 -14.74 6.94
CA GLU A 226 -22.92 -16.03 6.28
C GLU A 226 -22.09 -15.89 4.99
N GLN A 227 -21.97 -14.68 4.45
CA GLN A 227 -21.13 -14.42 3.29
C GLN A 227 -19.64 -14.39 3.64
N SER A 228 -19.27 -14.24 4.91
CA SER A 228 -17.88 -14.22 5.34
C SER A 228 -17.18 -15.57 5.13
N TYR A 229 -15.91 -15.51 4.78
CA TYR A 229 -14.96 -16.63 4.78
C TYR A 229 -14.12 -16.68 6.07
N ALA A 230 -14.13 -15.58 6.84
CA ALA A 230 -13.40 -15.54 8.10
C ALA A 230 -14.01 -16.51 9.11
N PRO A 231 -13.22 -17.33 9.82
CA PRO A 231 -13.74 -18.21 10.86
C PRO A 231 -14.32 -17.39 12.01
N VAL A 232 -15.48 -17.81 12.52
CA VAL A 232 -16.12 -17.16 13.66
C VAL A 232 -15.24 -17.30 14.90
N GLY A 233 -14.99 -16.17 15.59
CA GLY A 233 -14.14 -16.10 16.78
C GLY A 233 -14.56 -14.98 17.72
N ALA A 234 -13.72 -14.69 18.72
CA ALA A 234 -13.88 -13.50 19.56
C ALA A 234 -13.59 -12.25 18.73
N ASP A 235 -14.37 -11.19 18.95
CA ASP A 235 -14.28 -9.93 18.19
C ASP A 235 -14.20 -10.18 16.68
N TRP A 236 -15.14 -11.00 16.18
CA TRP A 236 -15.12 -11.56 14.83
C TRP A 236 -15.07 -10.47 13.76
N ASP A 237 -13.98 -10.41 13.01
CA ASP A 237 -13.77 -9.50 11.90
C ASP A 237 -14.36 -10.10 10.60
N PHE A 238 -15.70 -10.09 10.55
CA PHE A 238 -16.47 -10.78 9.51
C PHE A 238 -16.35 -10.13 8.13
N PHE A 239 -16.12 -8.82 8.07
CA PHE A 239 -16.13 -8.04 6.82
C PHE A 239 -14.73 -7.57 6.40
N HIS A 240 -14.02 -6.86 7.26
CA HIS A 240 -12.67 -6.33 7.07
C HIS A 240 -12.52 -5.44 5.83
N ILE A 241 -12.92 -4.16 5.93
CA ILE A 241 -12.66 -3.15 4.88
C ILE A 241 -11.17 -2.87 4.82
N ASN A 242 -10.57 -2.96 3.62
CA ASN A 242 -9.16 -2.61 3.45
C ASN A 242 -8.89 -1.59 2.35
N SER A 243 -9.89 -1.25 1.54
CA SER A 243 -9.84 -0.07 0.67
C SER A 243 -11.24 0.48 0.40
N VAL A 244 -11.32 1.81 0.32
CA VAL A 244 -12.48 2.56 -0.15
C VAL A 244 -11.97 3.62 -1.11
N ASP A 245 -12.55 3.71 -2.31
CA ASP A 245 -12.14 4.66 -3.33
C ASP A 245 -13.33 5.14 -4.16
N LEU A 246 -13.15 6.23 -4.89
CA LEU A 246 -14.12 6.66 -5.89
C LEU A 246 -13.96 5.84 -7.16
N ASP A 247 -15.08 5.34 -7.70
CA ASP A 247 -15.14 4.80 -9.08
C ASP A 247 -15.20 5.96 -10.09
N GLY A 248 -14.90 5.66 -11.35
CA GLY A 248 -14.88 6.64 -12.43
C GLY A 248 -16.21 7.35 -12.69
N ASP A 249 -17.33 6.77 -12.25
CA ASP A 249 -18.69 7.33 -12.34
C ASP A 249 -19.13 8.10 -11.08
N GLY A 250 -18.24 8.24 -10.10
CA GLY A 250 -18.51 8.94 -8.85
C GLY A 250 -19.16 8.09 -7.74
N ASN A 251 -19.42 6.82 -8.01
CA ASN A 251 -19.79 5.82 -7.01
C ASN A 251 -18.58 5.39 -6.18
N LEU A 252 -18.79 4.52 -5.19
CA LEU A 252 -17.74 4.06 -4.30
C LEU A 252 -17.39 2.59 -4.58
N LEU A 253 -16.10 2.28 -4.56
CA LEU A 253 -15.58 0.91 -4.53
C LEU A 253 -15.10 0.58 -3.13
N VAL A 254 -15.60 -0.51 -2.55
CA VAL A 254 -15.23 -0.98 -1.20
C VAL A 254 -14.71 -2.41 -1.30
N SER A 255 -13.46 -2.62 -0.91
CA SER A 255 -12.88 -3.97 -0.85
C SER A 255 -13.02 -4.55 0.56
N SER A 256 -13.64 -5.70 0.65
CA SER A 256 -13.77 -6.49 1.87
C SER A 256 -12.93 -7.76 1.80
N ARG A 257 -11.91 -7.82 2.66
CA ARG A 257 -10.99 -8.96 2.75
C ARG A 257 -11.70 -10.25 3.13
N SER A 258 -12.49 -10.21 4.19
CA SER A 258 -13.13 -11.43 4.74
C SER A 258 -14.30 -11.94 3.89
N MET A 259 -14.83 -11.10 3.00
CA MET A 259 -15.86 -11.50 2.03
C MET A 259 -15.28 -11.98 0.70
N HIS A 260 -13.98 -11.79 0.43
CA HIS A 260 -13.37 -11.97 -0.89
C HIS A 260 -14.12 -11.21 -1.97
N THR A 261 -14.61 -10.00 -1.65
CA THR A 261 -15.55 -9.26 -2.50
C THR A 261 -15.13 -7.80 -2.61
N ILE A 262 -15.34 -7.25 -3.79
CA ILE A 262 -15.33 -5.80 -4.04
C ILE A 262 -16.79 -5.38 -4.27
N TYR A 263 -17.24 -4.40 -3.53
CA TYR A 263 -18.58 -3.82 -3.63
C TYR A 263 -18.54 -2.50 -4.35
N LYS A 264 -19.52 -2.24 -5.22
CA LYS A 264 -19.81 -0.89 -5.69
C LYS A 264 -21.04 -0.37 -4.97
N LEU A 265 -20.92 0.85 -4.43
CA LEU A 265 -22.02 1.51 -3.72
C LEU A 265 -22.32 2.85 -4.39
N ASP A 266 -23.59 3.24 -4.37
CA ASP A 266 -23.97 4.60 -4.73
C ASP A 266 -23.58 5.61 -3.63
N SER A 267 -23.80 6.90 -3.90
CA SER A 267 -23.50 7.97 -2.96
C SER A 267 -24.33 7.94 -1.66
N ALA A 268 -25.39 7.14 -1.62
CA ALA A 268 -26.21 6.90 -0.42
C ALA A 268 -25.77 5.65 0.35
N GLY A 269 -24.78 4.91 -0.14
CA GLY A 269 -24.28 3.67 0.46
C GLY A 269 -25.07 2.42 0.09
N THR A 270 -25.95 2.48 -0.92
CA THR A 270 -26.68 1.32 -1.43
C THR A 270 -25.72 0.45 -2.27
N ILE A 271 -25.67 -0.85 -2.02
CA ILE A 271 -24.87 -1.78 -2.81
C ILE A 271 -25.50 -1.92 -4.21
N LEU A 272 -24.76 -1.50 -5.23
CA LEU A 272 -25.16 -1.63 -6.65
C LEU A 272 -24.78 -3.00 -7.20
N TRP A 273 -23.57 -3.48 -6.88
CA TRP A 273 -23.11 -4.82 -7.26
C TRP A 273 -21.99 -5.35 -6.35
N ARG A 274 -21.74 -6.66 -6.48
CA ARG A 274 -20.69 -7.42 -5.77
C ARG A 274 -19.85 -8.17 -6.79
N LEU A 275 -18.55 -7.95 -6.77
CA LEU A 275 -17.59 -8.67 -7.60
C LEU A 275 -16.80 -9.65 -6.72
N GLY A 276 -16.91 -10.95 -7.01
CA GLY A 276 -16.27 -12.02 -6.24
C GLY A 276 -17.05 -12.44 -4.98
N GLY A 277 -16.46 -13.35 -4.19
CA GLY A 277 -17.06 -13.88 -2.97
C GLY A 277 -18.23 -14.82 -3.19
N LYS A 278 -18.97 -15.14 -2.09
CA LYS A 278 -20.09 -16.09 -2.10
C LYS A 278 -21.35 -15.54 -2.80
N ALA A 279 -21.47 -14.23 -2.88
CA ALA A 279 -22.66 -13.56 -3.42
C ALA A 279 -22.29 -12.67 -4.64
N SER A 280 -21.33 -13.13 -5.44
CA SER A 280 -20.93 -12.41 -6.66
C SER A 280 -22.09 -12.24 -7.62
N ASP A 281 -22.30 -11.01 -8.08
CA ASP A 281 -23.23 -10.68 -9.16
C ASP A 281 -22.59 -10.95 -10.55
N PHE A 282 -21.28 -11.19 -10.58
CA PHE A 282 -20.48 -11.37 -11.81
C PHE A 282 -20.11 -12.82 -12.06
N SER A 283 -20.08 -13.19 -13.33
CA SER A 283 -19.40 -14.39 -13.80
C SER A 283 -17.90 -14.13 -13.85
N MET A 284 -17.15 -14.82 -13.00
CA MET A 284 -15.70 -14.72 -12.91
C MET A 284 -15.03 -15.61 -13.96
N GLY A 285 -14.35 -14.99 -14.93
CA GLY A 285 -13.59 -15.70 -15.96
C GLY A 285 -12.37 -16.43 -15.41
N PRO A 286 -11.71 -17.28 -16.20
CA PRO A 286 -10.54 -18.03 -15.77
C PRO A 286 -9.44 -17.11 -15.21
N GLY A 287 -9.01 -17.36 -13.97
CA GLY A 287 -7.94 -16.61 -13.30
C GLY A 287 -8.33 -15.24 -12.75
N SER A 288 -9.58 -14.78 -12.93
CA SER A 288 -10.05 -13.47 -12.42
C SER A 288 -10.49 -13.51 -10.95
N SER A 289 -10.69 -14.69 -10.37
CA SER A 289 -11.03 -14.82 -8.94
C SER A 289 -9.87 -14.38 -8.05
N PHE A 290 -10.21 -13.86 -6.89
CA PHE A 290 -9.27 -13.39 -5.87
C PHE A 290 -9.78 -13.77 -4.47
N ALA A 291 -8.87 -13.79 -3.50
CA ALA A 291 -9.20 -14.10 -2.12
C ALA A 291 -8.32 -13.30 -1.15
N TRP A 292 -8.91 -12.86 -0.03
CA TRP A 292 -8.24 -12.07 1.01
C TRP A 292 -7.59 -10.79 0.48
N GLN A 293 -8.08 -10.30 -0.65
CA GLN A 293 -7.51 -9.23 -1.47
C GLN A 293 -7.41 -7.89 -0.73
N HIS A 294 -6.51 -7.04 -1.23
CA HIS A 294 -6.31 -5.66 -0.78
C HIS A 294 -6.27 -4.70 -1.98
N ASP A 295 -6.42 -3.41 -1.69
CA ASP A 295 -6.11 -2.29 -2.58
C ASP A 295 -6.82 -2.37 -3.95
N ALA A 296 -8.13 -2.59 -3.94
CA ALA A 296 -8.94 -2.55 -5.16
C ALA A 296 -9.09 -1.10 -5.67
N ARG A 297 -8.70 -0.84 -6.94
CA ARG A 297 -8.72 0.51 -7.53
C ARG A 297 -9.22 0.50 -8.96
N ARG A 298 -10.15 1.41 -9.30
CA ARG A 298 -10.46 1.69 -10.69
C ARG A 298 -9.32 2.48 -11.31
N GLN A 299 -8.81 2.00 -12.44
CA GLN A 299 -7.73 2.65 -13.15
C GLN A 299 -8.27 3.64 -14.19
N PRO A 300 -7.47 4.64 -14.62
CA PRO A 300 -7.93 5.61 -15.61
C PRO A 300 -8.35 5.02 -16.96
N ASP A 301 -7.87 3.84 -17.31
CA ASP A 301 -8.24 3.09 -18.52
C ASP A 301 -9.54 2.27 -18.37
N GLY A 302 -10.20 2.38 -17.20
CA GLY A 302 -11.43 1.65 -16.87
C GLY A 302 -11.21 0.26 -16.29
N THR A 303 -9.99 -0.26 -16.27
CA THR A 303 -9.68 -1.55 -15.66
C THR A 303 -9.72 -1.47 -14.13
N LEU A 304 -9.82 -2.61 -13.46
CA LEU A 304 -9.75 -2.71 -12.00
C LEU A 304 -8.45 -3.40 -11.60
N SER A 305 -7.62 -2.74 -10.78
CA SER A 305 -6.47 -3.38 -10.16
C SER A 305 -6.81 -3.93 -8.79
N VAL A 306 -6.25 -5.10 -8.45
CA VAL A 306 -6.47 -5.79 -7.17
C VAL A 306 -5.20 -6.49 -6.74
N PHE A 307 -4.80 -6.33 -5.49
CA PHE A 307 -3.77 -7.17 -4.89
C PHE A 307 -4.43 -8.41 -4.29
N ASP A 308 -4.32 -9.53 -5.00
CA ASP A 308 -4.83 -10.83 -4.56
C ASP A 308 -3.82 -11.49 -3.63
N ASN A 309 -4.12 -11.49 -2.34
CA ASN A 309 -3.26 -12.12 -1.34
C ASN A 309 -3.26 -13.65 -1.48
N GLY A 310 -4.41 -14.26 -1.78
CA GLY A 310 -4.56 -15.71 -1.87
C GLY A 310 -4.36 -16.47 -0.54
N ALA A 311 -4.19 -15.75 0.56
CA ALA A 311 -3.94 -16.24 1.92
C ALA A 311 -4.40 -15.16 2.95
N THR A 312 -4.57 -15.40 4.20
CA THR A 312 -4.56 -16.58 5.06
C THR A 312 -5.96 -16.89 5.54
N PRO A 313 -6.45 -18.11 5.48
CA PRO A 313 -5.77 -19.34 5.04
C PRO A 313 -5.49 -19.35 3.53
N ALA A 314 -4.46 -20.13 3.12
CA ALA A 314 -4.06 -20.21 1.72
C ALA A 314 -5.13 -20.86 0.86
N VAL A 315 -5.60 -20.15 -0.15
CA VAL A 315 -6.49 -20.62 -1.23
C VAL A 315 -5.78 -20.60 -2.58
N GLU A 316 -4.70 -19.81 -2.69
CA GLU A 316 -3.82 -19.73 -3.84
C GLU A 316 -2.38 -20.13 -3.48
N LYS A 317 -1.57 -20.39 -4.50
CA LYS A 317 -0.15 -20.75 -4.30
C LYS A 317 0.76 -19.53 -4.18
N LEU A 318 0.34 -18.42 -4.75
CA LEU A 318 1.10 -17.16 -4.85
C LEU A 318 0.14 -15.99 -4.70
N SER A 319 0.61 -14.91 -4.09
CA SER A 319 -0.04 -13.61 -4.19
C SER A 319 0.21 -13.00 -5.57
N ARG A 320 -0.75 -12.19 -6.04
CA ARG A 320 -0.75 -11.64 -7.39
C ARG A 320 -1.23 -10.19 -7.41
N GLY A 321 -0.59 -9.36 -8.24
CA GLY A 321 -1.25 -8.15 -8.73
C GLY A 321 -2.12 -8.51 -9.93
N LEU A 322 -3.42 -8.24 -9.86
CA LEU A 322 -4.38 -8.51 -10.94
C LEU A 322 -4.80 -7.22 -11.60
N ILE A 323 -4.96 -7.28 -12.94
CA ILE A 323 -5.64 -6.26 -13.74
C ILE A 323 -6.83 -6.94 -14.41
N LEU A 324 -8.02 -6.49 -14.05
CA LEU A 324 -9.29 -7.07 -14.49
C LEU A 324 -10.04 -6.08 -15.40
N GLU A 325 -10.64 -6.61 -16.45
CA GLU A 325 -11.74 -5.96 -17.14
C GLU A 325 -13.04 -6.37 -16.46
N VAL A 326 -13.86 -5.37 -16.09
CA VAL A 326 -15.15 -5.58 -15.42
C VAL A 326 -16.23 -4.96 -16.30
N ASP A 327 -17.01 -5.83 -16.95
CA ASP A 327 -18.17 -5.42 -17.74
C ASP A 327 -19.43 -5.43 -16.87
N GLU A 328 -19.85 -4.23 -16.44
CA GLU A 328 -21.00 -4.03 -15.57
C GLU A 328 -22.34 -4.26 -16.29
N GLN A 329 -22.38 -4.29 -17.63
CA GLN A 329 -23.60 -4.60 -18.38
C GLN A 329 -23.78 -6.10 -18.57
N ALA A 330 -22.70 -6.79 -18.95
CA ALA A 330 -22.70 -8.24 -19.12
C ALA A 330 -22.53 -8.99 -17.77
N MET A 331 -22.22 -8.29 -16.69
CA MET A 331 -21.88 -8.86 -15.39
C MET A 331 -20.79 -9.92 -15.49
N THR A 332 -19.68 -9.59 -16.13
CA THR A 332 -18.53 -10.47 -16.31
C THR A 332 -17.23 -9.80 -15.88
N ALA A 333 -16.32 -10.59 -15.34
CA ALA A 333 -14.96 -10.15 -15.01
C ALA A 333 -13.94 -11.04 -15.72
N THR A 334 -13.02 -10.42 -16.44
CA THR A 334 -11.99 -11.08 -17.23
C THR A 334 -10.60 -10.69 -16.74
N LEU A 335 -9.73 -11.67 -16.53
CA LEU A 335 -8.32 -11.40 -16.23
C LEU A 335 -7.61 -10.91 -17.49
N LEU A 336 -7.14 -9.67 -17.48
CA LEU A 336 -6.31 -9.11 -18.56
C LEU A 336 -4.83 -9.40 -18.31
N ARG A 337 -4.34 -9.16 -17.10
CA ARG A 337 -2.93 -9.34 -16.72
C ARG A 337 -2.81 -9.74 -15.25
N GLN A 338 -1.76 -10.50 -14.96
CA GLN A 338 -1.37 -10.79 -13.58
C GLN A 338 0.15 -10.66 -13.43
N TYR A 339 0.56 -10.27 -12.23
CA TYR A 339 1.97 -10.10 -11.87
C TYR A 339 2.26 -10.91 -10.62
N THR A 340 3.24 -11.78 -10.69
CA THR A 340 3.66 -12.66 -9.60
C THR A 340 5.16 -12.53 -9.40
N HIS A 341 5.64 -12.76 -8.19
CA HIS A 341 7.07 -12.78 -7.92
C HIS A 341 7.45 -14.07 -7.21
N ARG A 342 8.16 -14.93 -7.92
CA ARG A 342 8.74 -16.21 -7.44
C ARG A 342 7.78 -16.98 -6.53
N ARG A 343 8.05 -17.07 -5.22
CA ARG A 343 7.25 -17.86 -4.27
C ARG A 343 6.62 -16.99 -3.18
N ILE A 344 6.22 -15.76 -3.52
CA ILE A 344 5.59 -14.86 -2.55
C ILE A 344 4.13 -15.26 -2.35
N LEU A 345 3.78 -15.52 -1.09
CA LEU A 345 2.42 -15.65 -0.61
C LEU A 345 2.29 -14.75 0.62
N ALA A 346 1.75 -13.55 0.43
CA ALA A 346 1.56 -12.55 1.47
C ALA A 346 0.16 -12.68 2.06
N GLY A 347 0.06 -12.98 3.35
CA GLY A 347 -1.23 -13.25 4.03
C GLY A 347 -2.06 -12.00 4.26
N SER A 348 -1.48 -10.79 4.15
CA SER A 348 -2.18 -9.53 4.39
C SER A 348 -1.49 -8.35 3.71
N GLN A 349 -2.21 -7.21 3.64
CA GLN A 349 -1.67 -5.96 3.12
C GLN A 349 -1.33 -6.04 1.62
N GLY A 350 -0.64 -5.04 1.09
CA GLY A 350 -0.19 -5.02 -0.30
C GLY A 350 -0.93 -4.00 -1.16
N SER A 351 -0.32 -3.67 -2.30
CA SER A 351 -0.83 -2.67 -3.25
C SER A 351 -0.45 -2.98 -4.68
N VAL A 352 -1.28 -2.53 -5.63
CA VAL A 352 -1.04 -2.59 -7.07
C VAL A 352 -1.25 -1.21 -7.67
N GLN A 353 -0.25 -0.66 -8.32
CA GLN A 353 -0.31 0.64 -8.95
C GLN A 353 0.09 0.54 -10.43
N LEU A 354 -0.77 1.03 -11.33
CA LEU A 354 -0.40 1.27 -12.72
C LEU A 354 0.37 2.58 -12.81
N LEU A 355 1.54 2.53 -13.44
CA LEU A 355 2.41 3.70 -13.60
C LEU A 355 2.21 4.40 -14.94
N PRO A 356 2.50 5.72 -15.04
CA PRO A 356 2.35 6.46 -16.30
C PRO A 356 3.18 5.92 -17.47
N ASN A 357 4.29 5.22 -17.21
CA ASN A 357 5.12 4.57 -18.22
C ASN A 357 4.56 3.21 -18.70
N GLY A 358 3.38 2.80 -18.20
CA GLY A 358 2.73 1.53 -18.51
C GLY A 358 3.19 0.34 -17.66
N ASN A 359 4.16 0.53 -16.78
CA ASN A 359 4.59 -0.50 -15.84
C ASN A 359 3.59 -0.65 -14.68
N VAL A 360 3.77 -1.71 -13.90
CA VAL A 360 2.96 -1.98 -12.71
C VAL A 360 3.87 -2.14 -11.50
N PHE A 361 3.61 -1.36 -10.46
CA PHE A 361 4.35 -1.40 -9.21
C PHE A 361 3.55 -2.12 -8.13
N LEU A 362 4.18 -3.06 -7.44
CA LEU A 362 3.60 -3.84 -6.35
C LEU A 362 4.35 -3.60 -5.04
N GLY A 363 3.59 -3.28 -3.99
CA GLY A 363 4.00 -3.47 -2.60
C GLY A 363 3.48 -4.82 -2.12
N TRP A 364 4.35 -5.67 -1.58
CA TRP A 364 3.99 -7.04 -1.18
C TRP A 364 3.49 -7.15 0.27
N GLY A 365 3.12 -6.02 0.87
CA GLY A 365 2.48 -5.97 2.17
C GLY A 365 3.35 -6.49 3.32
N GLU A 366 2.90 -7.55 3.98
CA GLU A 366 3.66 -8.16 5.07
C GLU A 366 4.99 -8.79 4.62
N VAL A 367 5.13 -9.09 3.34
CA VAL A 367 6.42 -9.50 2.77
C VAL A 367 7.24 -8.24 2.48
N PRO A 368 8.43 -8.07 3.09
CA PRO A 368 9.18 -6.82 3.05
C PRO A 368 9.85 -6.61 1.68
N ARG A 369 9.04 -6.36 0.66
CA ARG A 369 9.49 -6.25 -0.73
C ARG A 369 8.63 -5.28 -1.52
N VAL A 370 9.24 -4.65 -2.53
CA VAL A 370 8.57 -3.91 -3.60
C VAL A 370 9.11 -4.35 -4.93
N SER A 371 8.26 -4.39 -5.96
CA SER A 371 8.66 -4.82 -7.30
C SER A 371 7.96 -3.97 -8.36
N GLU A 372 8.65 -3.68 -9.48
CA GLU A 372 8.06 -3.08 -10.66
C GLU A 372 8.17 -4.05 -11.82
N PHE A 373 7.08 -4.18 -12.56
CA PHE A 373 6.98 -5.03 -13.73
C PHE A 373 6.65 -4.20 -14.96
N HIS A 374 7.31 -4.49 -16.05
CA HIS A 374 6.84 -4.07 -17.37
C HIS A 374 5.46 -4.66 -17.65
N HIS A 375 4.64 -4.00 -18.48
CA HIS A 375 3.28 -4.49 -18.81
C HIS A 375 3.24 -5.91 -19.37
N SER A 376 4.36 -6.41 -19.94
CA SER A 376 4.49 -7.79 -20.41
C SER A 376 4.64 -8.83 -19.30
N GLY A 377 4.79 -8.41 -18.03
CA GLY A 377 5.07 -9.27 -16.89
C GLY A 377 6.57 -9.45 -16.58
N GLN A 378 7.48 -8.84 -17.34
CA GLN A 378 8.90 -8.85 -17.04
C GLN A 378 9.19 -8.01 -15.80
N LEU A 379 9.92 -8.57 -14.83
CA LEU A 379 10.43 -7.82 -13.68
C LEU A 379 11.50 -6.82 -14.15
N VAL A 380 11.35 -5.54 -13.80
CA VAL A 380 12.29 -4.47 -14.17
C VAL A 380 12.91 -3.79 -12.97
N PHE A 381 12.30 -3.92 -11.80
CA PHE A 381 12.86 -3.45 -10.54
C PHE A 381 12.41 -4.35 -9.40
N ASP A 382 13.32 -4.62 -8.46
CA ASP A 382 13.03 -5.39 -7.28
C ASP A 382 13.90 -4.93 -6.11
N ALA A 383 13.27 -4.71 -4.95
CA ALA A 383 14.00 -4.26 -3.77
C ALA A 383 13.41 -4.86 -2.49
N LEU A 384 14.30 -5.15 -1.55
CA LEU A 384 13.99 -5.70 -0.24
C LEU A 384 14.05 -4.61 0.82
N LEU A 385 13.01 -4.50 1.61
CA LEU A 385 13.05 -3.90 2.93
C LEU A 385 13.65 -4.94 3.90
N GLY A 386 14.29 -4.51 4.97
CA GLY A 386 14.87 -5.46 5.94
C GLY A 386 13.84 -6.50 6.43
N LYS A 387 14.28 -7.74 6.66
CA LYS A 387 13.42 -8.92 6.90
C LYS A 387 12.40 -8.78 8.04
N ASP A 388 12.66 -7.90 8.99
CA ASP A 388 11.81 -7.68 10.17
C ASP A 388 10.86 -6.48 10.01
N TYR A 389 10.86 -5.83 8.83
CA TYR A 389 9.98 -4.72 8.53
C TYR A 389 8.78 -5.16 7.70
N GLN A 390 7.71 -4.39 7.78
CA GLN A 390 6.56 -4.46 6.90
C GLN A 390 6.22 -3.05 6.41
N SER A 391 5.58 -2.94 5.26
CA SER A 391 4.97 -1.70 4.79
C SER A 391 3.58 -2.02 4.25
N TYR A 392 2.55 -1.45 4.87
CA TYR A 392 1.16 -1.76 4.54
C TYR A 392 0.88 -1.65 3.03
N ARG A 393 1.34 -0.57 2.41
CA ARG A 393 1.37 -0.35 0.96
C ARG A 393 2.69 0.29 0.55
N ALA A 394 2.96 0.29 -0.74
CA ALA A 394 4.06 1.03 -1.35
C ALA A 394 3.57 1.67 -2.64
N PHE A 395 4.10 2.85 -2.97
CA PHE A 395 3.73 3.59 -4.18
C PHE A 395 4.97 4.16 -4.87
N ARG A 396 4.87 4.36 -6.19
CA ARG A 396 5.79 5.20 -6.96
C ARG A 396 5.08 6.47 -7.39
N LEU A 397 5.59 7.61 -6.99
CA LEU A 397 4.93 8.90 -7.20
C LEU A 397 5.95 10.01 -7.45
N PRO A 398 5.64 10.98 -8.31
CA PRO A 398 6.43 12.19 -8.43
C PRO A 398 6.27 13.04 -7.15
N TRP A 399 7.39 13.63 -6.72
CA TRP A 399 7.41 14.53 -5.55
C TRP A 399 8.55 15.55 -5.60
#